data_2c45e9615ec721e1e18f32893ecdb861
#
_entry.id   2c45e9615ec721e1e18f32893ecdb861
#
_cell.length_a   1.000
_cell.length_b   1.000
_cell.length_c   1.000
_cell.angle_alpha   90.00
_cell.angle_beta   90.00
_cell.angle_gamma   90.00
#
_symmetry.space_group_name_H-M   'P 1'
#
loop_
_entity.id
_entity.type
_entity.pdbx_description
1 polymer ?
#
loop_
_entity_poly.entity_id
_entity_poly.type
_entity_poly.pdbx_seq_one_letter_code
_entity_poly.pdbx_strand_id
1 'polypeptide(L)' 'MKLITKFEQAAKSKSELYALLREVFNELAISEPDSHERRNALASLENIEKEIASRAPCS' A
#
# COMPACT_ATOMS: atom_id res chain seq x y z
N MET A 1 -5.66 -10.28 1.00
CA MET A 1 -5.55 -8.89 1.48
C MET A 1 -6.60 -8.00 0.86
N LYS A 2 -7.20 -7.14 1.65
CA LYS A 2 -8.20 -6.21 1.16
C LYS A 2 -7.54 -5.07 0.39
N LEU A 3 -8.18 -4.62 -0.68
CA LEU A 3 -7.70 -3.48 -1.46
C LEU A 3 -7.82 -2.21 -0.62
N ILE A 4 -6.72 -1.46 -0.55
CA ILE A 4 -6.70 -0.21 0.18
C ILE A 4 -7.01 0.93 -0.78
N THR A 5 -8.04 1.70 -0.46
CA THR A 5 -8.48 2.79 -1.32
C THR A 5 -7.68 4.06 -1.03
N LYS A 6 -7.68 4.98 -1.98
CA LYS A 6 -7.05 6.27 -1.80
C LYS A 6 -7.65 7.02 -0.61
N PHE A 7 -8.93 6.83 -0.39
CA PHE A 7 -9.63 7.49 0.69
C PHE A 7 -9.09 7.06 2.05
N GLU A 8 -8.87 5.76 2.21
CA GLU A 8 -8.30 5.23 3.44
C GLU A 8 -6.89 5.75 3.66
N GLN A 9 -6.10 5.81 2.59
CA GLN A 9 -4.73 6.29 2.67
C GLN A 9 -4.65 7.76 3.06
N ALA A 10 -5.54 8.57 2.51
CA ALA A 10 -5.55 10.00 2.79
C ALA A 10 -5.81 10.29 4.26
N ALA A 11 -6.53 9.41 4.94
CA ALA A 11 -6.86 9.57 6.35
C ALA A 11 -5.74 9.10 7.28
N LYS A 12 -4.70 8.48 6.76
CA LYS A 12 -3.63 7.91 7.58
C LYS A 12 -2.45 8.87 7.71
N SER A 13 -1.77 8.79 8.84
CA SER A 13 -0.54 9.54 9.03
C SER A 13 0.59 8.90 8.23
N LYS A 14 1.71 9.60 8.13
CA LYS A 14 2.87 9.12 7.41
C LYS A 14 3.38 7.79 8.00
N SER A 15 3.46 7.73 9.33
CA SER A 15 3.89 6.49 10.00
C SER A 15 2.96 5.34 9.71
N GLU A 16 1.67 5.60 9.68
CA GLU A 16 0.68 4.57 9.38
C GLU A 16 0.82 4.08 7.95
N LEU A 17 1.11 4.98 7.02
CA LEU A 17 1.32 4.60 5.63
C LEU A 17 2.53 3.70 5.48
N TYR A 18 3.62 3.99 6.17
CA TYR A 18 4.81 3.15 6.11
C TYR A 18 4.56 1.79 6.74
N ALA A 19 3.81 1.73 7.84
CA ALA A 19 3.45 0.46 8.45
C ALA A 19 2.59 -0.37 7.49
N LEU A 20 1.66 0.29 6.82
CA LEU A 20 0.80 -0.36 5.85
C LEU A 20 1.61 -0.87 4.66
N LEU A 21 2.58 -0.10 4.21
CA LEU A 21 3.46 -0.51 3.13
C LEU A 21 4.20 -1.81 3.49
N ARG A 22 4.68 -1.90 4.70
CA ARG A 22 5.35 -3.10 5.18
C ARG A 22 4.41 -4.30 5.17
N GLU A 23 3.18 -4.11 5.60
CA GLU A 23 2.19 -5.18 5.58
C GLU A 23 1.92 -5.67 4.16
N VAL A 24 1.83 -4.74 3.22
CA VAL A 24 1.62 -5.08 1.82
C VAL A 24 2.79 -5.90 1.28
N PHE A 25 4.01 -5.52 1.61
CA PHE A 25 5.19 -6.29 1.20
C PHE A 25 5.16 -7.70 1.76
N ASN A 26 4.75 -7.85 3.02
CA ASN A 26 4.62 -9.17 3.62
C ASN A 26 3.59 -10.01 2.90
N GLU A 27 2.45 -9.41 2.57
CA GLU A 27 1.41 -10.12 1.84
C GLU A 27 1.89 -10.55 0.46
N LEU A 28 2.64 -9.70 -0.22
CA LEU A 28 3.22 -10.06 -1.50
C LEU A 28 4.16 -11.25 -1.38
N ALA A 29 4.95 -11.28 -0.32
CA ALA A 29 5.94 -12.34 -0.13
C ALA A 29 5.29 -13.70 0.11
N ILE A 30 4.11 -13.73 0.73
CA ILE A 30 3.44 -14.98 1.06
C ILE A 30 2.29 -15.32 0.11
N SER A 31 1.92 -14.41 -0.79
CA SER A 31 0.80 -14.63 -1.71
C SER A 31 1.21 -15.52 -2.87
N GLU A 32 0.24 -16.28 -3.36
CA GLU A 32 0.43 -17.10 -4.55
C GLU A 32 0.57 -16.20 -5.78
N PRO A 33 1.38 -16.60 -6.77
CA PRO A 33 1.68 -15.74 -7.92
C PRO A 33 0.48 -15.19 -8.68
N ASP A 34 -0.56 -15.93 -8.85
CA ASP A 34 -1.71 -15.47 -9.65
C ASP A 34 -2.97 -15.25 -8.85
N SER A 35 -2.83 -15.02 -7.55
CA SER A 35 -3.99 -14.86 -6.68
C SER A 35 -4.56 -13.45 -6.74
N HIS A 36 -5.82 -13.31 -6.38
CA HIS A 36 -6.46 -12.02 -6.23
C HIS A 36 -5.78 -11.20 -5.13
N GLU A 37 -5.31 -11.89 -4.10
CA GLU A 37 -4.62 -11.25 -2.99
C GLU A 37 -3.36 -10.57 -3.46
N ARG A 38 -2.62 -11.21 -4.35
CA ARG A 38 -1.41 -10.61 -4.91
C ARG A 38 -1.74 -9.39 -5.76
N ARG A 39 -2.80 -9.44 -6.55
CA ARG A 39 -3.23 -8.30 -7.34
C ARG A 39 -3.63 -7.13 -6.46
N ASN A 40 -4.39 -7.43 -5.42
CA ASN A 40 -4.82 -6.39 -4.49
C ASN A 40 -3.62 -5.79 -3.76
N ALA A 41 -2.65 -6.61 -3.40
CA ALA A 41 -1.45 -6.14 -2.74
C ALA A 41 -0.64 -5.23 -3.65
N LEU A 42 -0.51 -5.59 -4.92
CA LEU A 42 0.22 -4.76 -5.89
C LEU A 42 -0.48 -3.43 -6.12
N ALA A 43 -1.80 -3.45 -6.26
CA ALA A 43 -2.57 -2.22 -6.43
C ALA A 43 -2.48 -1.34 -5.18
N SER A 44 -2.54 -1.95 -4.02
CA SER A 44 -2.40 -1.23 -2.76
C SER A 44 -1.01 -0.59 -2.64
N LEU A 45 0.01 -1.34 -3.03
CA LEU A 45 1.38 -0.84 -3.00
C LEU A 45 1.53 0.40 -3.88
N GLU A 46 1.00 0.37 -5.09
CA GLU A 46 1.04 1.52 -5.98
C GLU A 46 0.35 2.73 -5.36
N ASN A 47 -0.84 2.52 -4.81
CA ASN A 47 -1.58 3.61 -4.20
C ASN A 47 -0.85 4.20 -3.01
N ILE A 48 -0.27 3.35 -2.17
CA ILE A 48 0.48 3.81 -1.00
C ILE A 48 1.70 4.62 -1.44
N GLU A 49 2.42 4.13 -2.42
CA GLU A 49 3.60 4.83 -2.93
C GLU A 49 3.24 6.19 -3.51
N LYS A 50 2.14 6.26 -4.24
CA LYS A 50 1.67 7.54 -4.77
C LYS A 50 1.31 8.51 -3.67
N GLU A 51 0.66 8.02 -2.64
CA GLU A 51 0.28 8.87 -1.51
C GLU A 51 1.52 9.39 -0.79
N ILE A 52 2.49 8.53 -0.55
CA ILE A 52 3.73 8.92 0.12
C ILE A 52 4.47 9.96 -0.72
N ALA A 53 4.56 9.73 -2.01
CA ALA A 53 5.22 10.67 -2.91
C ALA A 53 4.52 12.03 -2.92
N SER A 54 3.20 12.01 -2.85
CA SER A 54 2.40 13.23 -2.82
C SER A 54 2.63 14.01 -1.53
N ARG A 55 2.90 13.31 -0.43
CA ARG A 55 3.11 13.93 0.88
C ARG A 55 4.55 14.33 1.15
N ALA A 56 5.46 13.97 0.28
CA ALA A 56 6.87 14.24 0.45
C ALA A 56 7.34 15.33 -0.52
N PRO A 57 6.76 16.52 -0.44
CA PRO A 57 7.13 17.59 -1.36
C PRO A 57 8.52 18.10 -1.06
N CYS A 58 9.25 18.42 -2.06
CA CYS A 58 10.54 19.07 -1.90
C CYS A 58 11.56 18.27 -1.10
N SER A 59 11.33 17.04 -0.93
CA SER A 59 12.28 16.23 -0.18
C SER A 59 13.55 16.06 -0.96
#